data_d30a3c8401ff17b5f39c9adcfab8be2f
#
_entry.id   d30a3c8401ff17b5f39c9adcfab8be2f
#
_cell.length_a   1.000
_cell.length_b   1.000
_cell.length_c   1.000
_cell.angle_alpha   90.00
_cell.angle_beta   90.00
_cell.angle_gamma   90.00
#
_symmetry.space_group_name_H-M   'P 1'
#
loop_
_entity.id
_entity.type
_entity.pdbx_description
1 polymer ?
#
loop_
_entity_poly.entity_id
_entity_poly.type
_entity_poly.pdbx_seq_one_letter_code
_entity_poly.pdbx_strand_id
1 'polypeptide(L)'
;MNLRVISVAFVMFVIGLSAVREAQGEEGERIVEIWTCTLNDGYSMEDIESLNARWLALILSEGARDVDSYRLSHLVGTMRGHESTEDVTSHFLFVDSFPDVDSWMAAKRAEMTPEGEEILAGFTESNTCSTNTLYRRSSQP
;
A
#
# COMPACT_ATOMS: atom_id res chain seq x y z
N MET A 1 -67.22 41.31 -8.30
CA MET A 1 -66.36 41.03 -7.13
C MET A 1 -65.72 39.66 -7.39
N ASN A 2 -64.52 39.70 -7.95
CA ASN A 2 -63.85 38.48 -8.50
C ASN A 2 -62.89 37.95 -7.48
N LEU A 3 -63.22 36.78 -6.95
CA LEU A 3 -62.36 36.04 -6.07
C LEU A 3 -61.35 35.25 -6.90
N ARG A 4 -60.07 35.65 -6.88
CA ARG A 4 -59.00 34.89 -7.52
C ARG A 4 -58.51 33.83 -6.51
N VAL A 5 -58.79 32.59 -6.85
CA VAL A 5 -58.25 31.43 -6.15
C VAL A 5 -56.75 31.32 -6.54
N ILE A 6 -55.85 31.52 -5.58
CA ILE A 6 -54.44 31.31 -5.75
C ILE A 6 -54.18 29.82 -5.44
N SER A 7 -53.95 29.04 -6.48
CA SER A 7 -53.46 27.68 -6.35
C SER A 7 -51.97 27.73 -5.97
N VAL A 8 -51.68 27.41 -4.73
CA VAL A 8 -50.32 27.18 -4.25
C VAL A 8 -49.93 25.77 -4.67
N ALA A 9 -49.13 25.69 -5.71
CA ALA A 9 -48.50 24.44 -6.11
C ALA A 9 -47.40 24.07 -5.07
N PHE A 10 -47.70 23.06 -4.29
CA PHE A 10 -46.73 22.47 -3.34
C PHE A 10 -45.75 21.61 -4.13
N VAL A 11 -44.60 22.20 -4.49
CA VAL A 11 -43.52 21.45 -5.08
C VAL A 11 -42.88 20.62 -3.98
N MET A 12 -43.24 19.35 -3.93
CA MET A 12 -42.52 18.38 -3.10
C MET A 12 -41.11 18.23 -3.71
N PHE A 13 -40.16 18.87 -3.05
CA PHE A 13 -38.75 18.63 -3.29
C PHE A 13 -38.42 17.29 -2.65
N VAL A 14 -38.55 16.22 -3.42
CA VAL A 14 -38.02 14.91 -3.03
C VAL A 14 -36.51 15.05 -3.06
N ILE A 15 -35.94 15.39 -1.92
CA ILE A 15 -34.52 15.25 -1.68
C ILE A 15 -34.25 13.75 -1.71
N GLY A 16 -33.84 13.27 -2.88
CA GLY A 16 -33.25 11.97 -2.99
C GLY A 16 -32.01 11.97 -2.09
N LEU A 17 -32.15 11.42 -0.89
CA LEU A 17 -31.00 10.92 -0.16
C LEU A 17 -30.39 9.81 -1.03
N SER A 18 -29.55 10.23 -1.99
CA SER A 18 -28.55 9.35 -2.51
C SER A 18 -27.70 8.99 -1.29
N ALA A 19 -28.00 7.83 -0.69
CA ALA A 19 -27.08 7.19 0.19
C ALA A 19 -25.78 7.10 -0.58
N VAL A 20 -24.85 7.99 -0.30
CA VAL A 20 -23.46 7.78 -0.56
C VAL A 20 -23.17 6.52 0.27
N ARG A 21 -23.33 5.37 -0.37
CA ARG A 21 -22.66 4.18 0.08
C ARG A 21 -21.18 4.58 -0.02
N GLU A 22 -20.66 5.14 1.09
CA GLU A 22 -19.25 4.95 1.34
C GLU A 22 -19.04 3.48 1.07
N ALA A 23 -18.27 3.21 0.03
CA ALA A 23 -17.67 1.92 -0.18
C ALA A 23 -16.75 1.73 1.04
N GLN A 24 -17.34 1.32 2.15
CA GLN A 24 -16.64 0.51 3.12
C GLN A 24 -16.21 -0.68 2.26
N GLY A 25 -14.97 -0.58 1.77
CA GLY A 25 -14.33 -1.72 1.16
C GLY A 25 -14.57 -2.82 2.17
N GLU A 26 -15.30 -3.84 1.75
CA GLU A 26 -15.29 -5.09 2.49
C GLU A 26 -13.81 -5.26 2.82
N GLU A 27 -13.49 -5.42 4.12
CA GLU A 27 -12.13 -5.74 4.52
C GLU A 27 -11.87 -7.13 3.96
N GLY A 28 -11.72 -7.14 2.63
CA GLY A 28 -11.49 -8.31 1.83
C GLY A 28 -10.11 -8.83 2.17
N GLU A 29 -9.94 -10.05 1.83
CA GLU A 29 -8.70 -10.77 1.89
C GLU A 29 -7.58 -10.01 1.13
N ARG A 30 -6.68 -9.32 1.85
CA ARG A 30 -5.55 -8.59 1.24
C ARG A 30 -4.39 -9.53 0.95
N ILE A 31 -3.67 -9.26 -0.10
CA ILE A 31 -2.39 -9.90 -0.41
C ILE A 31 -1.28 -9.07 0.24
N VAL A 32 -0.45 -9.69 1.05
CA VAL A 32 0.68 -9.04 1.73
C VAL A 32 1.97 -9.69 1.32
N GLU A 33 2.86 -8.92 0.73
CA GLU A 33 4.20 -9.34 0.35
C GLU A 33 5.21 -8.79 1.37
N ILE A 34 6.05 -9.67 1.92
CA ILE A 34 7.05 -9.31 2.92
C ILE A 34 8.42 -9.74 2.43
N TRP A 35 9.34 -8.77 2.38
CA TRP A 35 10.74 -8.99 2.08
C TRP A 35 11.57 -8.72 3.31
N THR A 36 12.49 -9.62 3.64
CA THR A 36 13.48 -9.41 4.70
C THR A 36 14.79 -8.99 4.06
N CYS A 37 15.23 -7.76 4.37
CA CYS A 37 16.33 -7.13 3.67
C CYS A 37 17.37 -6.55 4.62
N THR A 38 18.56 -6.36 4.10
CA THR A 38 19.69 -5.69 4.76
C THR A 38 20.21 -4.61 3.84
N LEU A 39 20.49 -3.42 4.37
CA LEU A 39 21.14 -2.34 3.62
C LEU A 39 22.54 -2.77 3.19
N ASN A 40 22.89 -2.44 1.95
CA ASN A 40 24.25 -2.58 1.46
C ASN A 40 25.11 -1.39 1.92
N ASP A 41 26.43 -1.58 1.95
CA ASP A 41 27.39 -0.56 2.36
C ASP A 41 27.23 0.72 1.53
N GLY A 42 27.16 1.85 2.20
CA GLY A 42 27.06 3.17 1.58
C GLY A 42 25.65 3.64 1.29
N TYR A 43 24.62 2.82 1.53
CA TYR A 43 23.21 3.18 1.38
C TYR A 43 22.53 3.43 2.73
N SER A 44 21.45 4.19 2.68
CA SER A 44 20.64 4.58 3.84
C SER A 44 19.16 4.19 3.65
N MET A 45 18.39 4.22 4.72
CA MET A 45 16.94 4.04 4.64
C MET A 45 16.26 5.14 3.79
N GLU A 46 16.83 6.35 3.72
CA GLU A 46 16.32 7.43 2.88
C GLU A 46 16.43 7.07 1.39
N ASP A 47 17.52 6.42 0.98
CA ASP A 47 17.68 5.92 -0.39
C ASP A 47 16.61 4.88 -0.71
N ILE A 48 16.35 3.96 0.21
CA ILE A 48 15.29 2.95 0.09
C ILE A 48 13.90 3.59 -0.01
N GLU A 49 13.60 4.57 0.82
CA GLU A 49 12.32 5.28 0.81
C GLU A 49 12.11 6.05 -0.51
N SER A 50 13.17 6.65 -1.05
CA SER A 50 13.14 7.33 -2.34
C SER A 50 12.83 6.36 -3.49
N LEU A 51 13.50 5.21 -3.53
CA LEU A 51 13.21 4.16 -4.51
C LEU A 51 11.78 3.62 -4.37
N ASN A 52 11.34 3.42 -3.13
CA ASN A 52 9.99 2.93 -2.88
C ASN A 52 8.91 3.93 -3.33
N ALA A 53 9.14 5.22 -3.15
CA ALA A 53 8.21 6.24 -3.63
C ALA A 53 8.09 6.20 -5.16
N ARG A 54 9.20 6.02 -5.88
CA ARG A 54 9.21 5.84 -7.34
C ARG A 54 8.46 4.57 -7.77
N TRP A 55 8.76 3.45 -7.10
CA TRP A 55 8.08 2.17 -7.34
C TRP A 55 6.58 2.27 -7.12
N LEU A 56 6.15 2.86 -6.01
CA LEU A 56 4.73 3.04 -5.70
C LEU A 56 4.02 3.90 -6.74
N ALA A 57 4.65 5.01 -7.17
CA ALA A 57 4.10 5.86 -8.23
C ALA A 57 3.94 5.08 -9.55
N LEU A 58 4.94 4.29 -9.93
CA LEU A 58 4.89 3.46 -11.13
C LEU A 58 3.76 2.44 -11.07
N ILE A 59 3.69 1.62 -10.03
CA ILE A 59 2.68 0.55 -9.96
C ILE A 59 1.25 1.11 -9.93
N LEU A 60 1.03 2.26 -9.29
CA LEU A 60 -0.27 2.94 -9.28
C LEU A 60 -0.63 3.47 -10.67
N SER A 61 0.33 3.99 -11.44
CA SER A 61 0.09 4.43 -12.83
C SER A 61 -0.24 3.27 -13.76
N GLU A 62 0.24 2.06 -13.47
CA GLU A 62 0.03 0.83 -14.23
C GLU A 62 -1.18 0.01 -13.76
N GLY A 63 -2.01 0.57 -12.86
CA GLY A 63 -3.30 0.03 -12.49
C GLY A 63 -3.35 -0.75 -11.17
N ALA A 64 -2.27 -0.79 -10.39
CA ALA A 64 -2.36 -1.19 -9.00
C ALA A 64 -3.21 -0.18 -8.21
N ARG A 65 -3.95 -0.64 -7.21
CA ARG A 65 -4.91 0.20 -6.47
C ARG A 65 -4.74 -0.05 -4.99
N ASP A 66 -4.96 1.00 -4.19
CA ASP A 66 -5.04 0.90 -2.72
C ASP A 66 -3.89 0.06 -2.12
N VAL A 67 -2.68 0.40 -2.53
CA VAL A 67 -1.46 -0.28 -2.08
C VAL A 67 -0.92 0.43 -0.85
N ASP A 68 -0.83 -0.30 0.25
CA ASP A 68 -0.08 0.14 1.43
C ASP A 68 1.34 -0.41 1.31
N SER A 69 2.32 0.47 1.32
CA SER A 69 3.74 0.11 1.27
C SER A 69 4.47 0.82 2.40
N TYR A 70 5.08 0.05 3.29
CA TYR A 70 5.81 0.60 4.43
C TYR A 70 7.03 -0.24 4.78
N ARG A 71 7.88 0.33 5.63
CA ARG A 71 9.13 -0.27 6.10
C ARG A 71 9.05 -0.47 7.60
N LEU A 72 9.48 -1.64 8.03
CA LEU A 72 9.67 -1.94 9.43
C LEU A 72 11.17 -2.03 9.70
N SER A 73 11.72 -0.99 10.30
CA SER A 73 13.08 -1.02 10.80
C SER A 73 13.13 -1.83 12.09
N HIS A 74 14.23 -2.54 12.31
CA HIS A 74 14.42 -3.29 13.53
C HIS A 74 14.60 -2.31 14.71
N LEU A 75 13.64 -2.28 15.61
CA LEU A 75 13.85 -1.68 16.92
C LEU A 75 14.64 -2.69 17.76
N VAL A 76 15.81 -2.27 18.25
CA VAL A 76 16.59 -3.05 19.20
C VAL A 76 15.76 -3.25 20.47
N GLY A 77 14.98 -4.31 20.49
CA GLY A 77 14.23 -4.74 21.65
C GLY A 77 14.94 -5.94 22.25
N THR A 78 15.37 -5.83 23.48
CA THR A 78 15.79 -7.00 24.23
C THR A 78 14.58 -7.91 24.44
N MET A 79 14.44 -8.95 23.63
CA MET A 79 13.66 -10.09 24.06
C MET A 79 14.32 -10.62 25.34
N ARG A 80 13.56 -10.89 26.38
CA ARG A 80 14.06 -11.43 27.64
C ARG A 80 15.04 -12.57 27.37
N GLY A 81 16.33 -12.37 27.68
CA GLY A 81 17.37 -13.39 27.61
C GLY A 81 18.10 -13.51 26.26
N HIS A 82 17.87 -12.63 25.28
CA HIS A 82 18.68 -12.55 24.06
C HIS A 82 19.22 -11.12 23.92
N GLU A 83 20.47 -10.94 24.29
CA GLU A 83 21.24 -9.78 23.85
C GLU A 83 21.74 -10.11 22.44
N SER A 84 21.13 -9.49 21.42
CA SER A 84 21.72 -9.51 20.09
C SER A 84 22.92 -8.59 20.10
N THR A 85 24.08 -9.15 19.82
CA THR A 85 25.34 -8.39 19.66
C THR A 85 25.54 -7.94 18.23
N GLU A 86 24.64 -8.31 17.32
CA GLU A 86 24.66 -7.89 15.91
C GLU A 86 24.10 -6.48 15.78
N ASP A 87 24.75 -5.68 14.95
CA ASP A 87 24.21 -4.40 14.50
C ASP A 87 23.01 -4.67 13.58
N VAL A 88 21.81 -4.59 14.16
CA VAL A 88 20.56 -4.85 13.45
C VAL A 88 20.00 -3.59 12.78
N THR A 89 20.69 -2.46 12.84
CA THR A 89 20.23 -1.19 12.28
C THR A 89 20.14 -1.21 10.77
N SER A 90 20.92 -2.08 10.12
CA SER A 90 20.88 -2.30 8.68
C SER A 90 19.74 -3.23 8.24
N HIS A 91 19.09 -3.96 9.15
CA HIS A 91 18.03 -4.91 8.83
C HIS A 91 16.64 -4.23 8.82
N PHE A 92 15.85 -4.53 7.82
CA PHE A 92 14.49 -4.02 7.71
C PHE A 92 13.58 -4.98 6.93
N LEU A 93 12.27 -4.73 7.02
CA LEU A 93 11.29 -5.42 6.21
C LEU A 93 10.65 -4.42 5.24
N PHE A 94 10.48 -4.82 3.98
CA PHE A 94 9.46 -4.27 3.11
C PHE A 94 8.16 -5.00 3.39
N VAL A 95 7.07 -4.26 3.51
CA VAL A 95 5.73 -4.82 3.67
C VAL A 95 4.82 -4.09 2.70
N ASP A 96 4.41 -4.80 1.66
CA ASP A 96 3.54 -4.27 0.61
C ASP A 96 2.21 -5.02 0.68
N SER A 97 1.11 -4.28 0.83
CA SER A 97 -0.23 -4.82 0.99
C SER A 97 -1.14 -4.36 -0.13
N PHE A 98 -1.73 -5.30 -0.84
CA PHE A 98 -2.59 -5.08 -2.00
C PHE A 98 -4.03 -5.50 -1.67
N PRO A 99 -5.05 -4.82 -2.18
CA PRO A 99 -6.44 -5.15 -1.88
C PRO A 99 -6.87 -6.50 -2.46
N ASP A 100 -6.24 -6.94 -3.55
CA ASP A 100 -6.57 -8.15 -4.28
C ASP A 100 -5.40 -8.64 -5.14
N VAL A 101 -5.56 -9.82 -5.72
CA VAL A 101 -4.57 -10.43 -6.63
C VAL A 101 -4.39 -9.61 -7.91
N ASP A 102 -5.44 -8.97 -8.42
CA ASP A 102 -5.36 -8.19 -9.67
C ASP A 102 -4.47 -6.96 -9.48
N SER A 103 -4.58 -6.29 -8.34
CA SER A 103 -3.72 -5.16 -7.98
C SER A 103 -2.26 -5.61 -7.79
N TRP A 104 -2.02 -6.73 -7.12
CA TRP A 104 -0.68 -7.32 -7.01
C TRP A 104 -0.10 -7.70 -8.39
N MET A 105 -0.89 -8.32 -9.25
CA MET A 105 -0.46 -8.67 -10.61
C MET A 105 -0.20 -7.42 -11.48
N ALA A 106 -0.91 -6.32 -11.27
CA ALA A 106 -0.63 -5.05 -11.93
C ALA A 106 0.75 -4.52 -11.52
N ALA A 107 1.08 -4.57 -10.22
CA ALA A 107 2.41 -4.20 -9.73
C ALA A 107 3.50 -5.07 -10.36
N LYS A 108 3.32 -6.39 -10.42
CA LYS A 108 4.30 -7.29 -11.05
C LYS A 108 4.49 -7.03 -12.55
N ARG A 109 3.45 -6.61 -13.27
CA ARG A 109 3.60 -6.18 -14.68
C ARG A 109 4.34 -4.85 -14.81
N ALA A 110 4.09 -3.91 -13.91
CA ALA A 110 4.81 -2.63 -13.87
C ALA A 110 6.30 -2.81 -13.66
N GLU A 111 6.70 -3.75 -12.79
CA GLU A 111 8.08 -4.11 -12.53
C GLU A 111 8.82 -4.65 -13.78
N MET A 112 8.10 -5.20 -14.77
CA MET A 112 8.67 -5.69 -16.03
C MET A 112 8.77 -4.62 -17.12
N THR A 113 8.40 -3.38 -16.85
CA THR A 113 8.62 -2.25 -17.76
C THR A 113 10.06 -1.75 -17.65
N PRO A 114 10.61 -1.03 -18.66
CA PRO A 114 11.96 -0.49 -18.57
C PRO A 114 12.18 0.41 -17.33
N GLU A 115 11.17 1.19 -16.91
CA GLU A 115 11.24 1.99 -15.70
C GLU A 115 11.22 1.12 -14.45
N GLY A 116 10.39 0.06 -14.44
CA GLY A 116 10.34 -0.91 -13.35
C GLY A 116 11.67 -1.65 -13.18
N GLU A 117 12.27 -2.09 -14.26
CA GLU A 117 13.60 -2.74 -14.24
C GLU A 117 14.68 -1.80 -13.68
N GLU A 118 14.66 -0.50 -14.04
CA GLU A 118 15.59 0.50 -13.49
C GLU A 118 15.41 0.66 -11.97
N ILE A 119 14.17 0.74 -11.50
CA ILE A 119 13.87 0.87 -10.06
C ILE A 119 14.31 -0.39 -9.30
N LEU A 120 14.03 -1.58 -9.84
CA LEU A 120 14.46 -2.85 -9.24
C LEU A 120 15.99 -3.00 -9.21
N ALA A 121 16.69 -2.51 -10.23
CA ALA A 121 18.15 -2.44 -10.20
C ALA A 121 18.65 -1.56 -9.05
N GLY A 122 18.03 -0.39 -8.83
CA GLY A 122 18.34 0.48 -7.70
C GLY A 122 18.12 -0.22 -6.35
N PHE A 123 17.04 -0.98 -6.19
CA PHE A 123 16.83 -1.81 -4.99
C PHE A 123 17.93 -2.87 -4.83
N THR A 124 18.31 -3.55 -5.91
CA THR A 124 19.37 -4.56 -5.87
C THR A 124 20.74 -3.98 -5.49
N GLU A 125 21.02 -2.74 -5.89
CA GLU A 125 22.25 -2.03 -5.52
C GLU A 125 22.24 -1.58 -4.06
N SER A 126 21.08 -1.13 -3.56
CA SER A 126 20.96 -0.50 -2.25
C SER A 126 20.72 -1.48 -1.10
N ASN A 127 20.21 -2.66 -1.39
CA ASN A 127 19.91 -3.66 -0.36
C ASN A 127 20.02 -5.09 -0.89
N THR A 128 20.16 -6.03 0.03
CA THR A 128 20.12 -7.47 -0.24
C THR A 128 18.97 -8.09 0.53
N CYS A 129 18.04 -8.72 -0.17
CA CYS A 129 16.90 -9.38 0.45
C CYS A 129 17.13 -10.91 0.51
N SER A 130 16.95 -11.48 1.68
CA SER A 130 17.17 -12.92 1.94
C SER A 130 15.91 -13.76 1.72
N THR A 131 14.73 -13.16 1.93
CA THR A 131 13.46 -13.86 1.76
C THR A 131 12.42 -12.93 1.13
N ASN A 132 11.51 -13.55 0.37
CA ASN A 132 10.26 -12.96 -0.06
C ASN A 132 9.14 -13.94 0.27
N THR A 133 8.14 -13.49 0.99
CA THR A 133 7.01 -14.33 1.38
C THR A 133 5.70 -13.62 1.09
N LEU A 134 4.80 -14.34 0.43
CA LEU A 134 3.47 -13.85 0.10
C LEU A 134 2.46 -14.43 1.10
N TYR A 135 1.69 -13.55 1.71
CA TYR A 135 0.66 -13.88 2.67
C TYR A 135 -0.71 -13.47 2.17
N ARG A 136 -1.71 -14.18 2.64
CA ARG A 136 -3.10 -13.78 2.50
C ARG A 136 -3.57 -13.31 3.87
N ARG A 137 -3.94 -12.04 3.97
CA ARG A 137 -4.54 -11.48 5.18
C ARG A 137 -6.05 -11.61 5.07
N SER A 138 -6.64 -12.46 5.90
CA SER A 138 -8.09 -12.49 6.08
C SER A 138 -8.50 -11.49 7.16
N SER A 139 -9.59 -10.77 6.94
CA SER A 139 -10.26 -10.05 8.03
C SER A 139 -10.75 -11.07 9.06
N GLN A 140 -10.41 -10.84 10.32
CA GLN A 140 -11.07 -11.61 11.40
C GLN A 140 -12.50 -11.11 11.55
N PRO A 141 -13.48 -12.00 11.76
CA PRO A 141 -14.86 -11.62 12.01
C PRO A 141 -15.02 -10.86 13.32
#